data_2fbe4ae3b6116133f98b4efcaa299f9f
#
_entry.id   2fbe4ae3b6116133f98b4efcaa299f9f
#
_cell.length_a   1.000
_cell.length_b   1.000
_cell.length_c   1.000
_cell.angle_alpha   90.00
_cell.angle_beta   90.00
_cell.angle_gamma   90.00
#
_symmetry.space_group_name_H-M   'P 1'
#
loop_
_entity.id
_entity.type
_entity.pdbx_description
1 polymer ?
#
loop_
_entity_poly.entity_id
_entity_poly.type
_entity_poly.pdbx_seq_one_letter_code
_entity_poly.pdbx_strand_id
1 'polypeptide(L)'
;RYMDSHDINPASTAMGLLVQPLVTAVASGGGLSQMAAGGMRLNATWGLGEAIAQGEVVPDAYEINDDFEVIGMNLGRKSHRIGCEHHGSANLHKSTDEEAEQHCLSEEQVLELAHFLKKSEAVIGMPAEIEWAMDDKGFKLLQVRPLQVNLPKAPTKVWRRHPGIQGQPSGTGVAEGRACVINCECELSRVAPGDILITTVAGPSLSQIL
;
A
#
# COMPACT_ATOMS: atom_id res chain seq x y z
N ARG A 1 16.46 -16.19 -13.00
CA ARG A 1 16.81 -16.08 -11.55
C ARG A 1 15.66 -16.54 -10.67
N TYR A 2 14.49 -15.85 -10.68
CA TYR A 2 13.31 -16.24 -9.87
C TYR A 2 12.83 -17.66 -10.20
N MET A 3 12.67 -17.98 -11.48
CA MET A 3 12.27 -19.31 -11.92
C MET A 3 13.26 -20.39 -11.51
N ASP A 4 14.56 -20.10 -11.64
CA ASP A 4 15.62 -21.04 -11.26
C ASP A 4 15.64 -21.32 -9.75
N SER A 5 15.41 -20.29 -8.94
CA SER A 5 15.37 -20.42 -7.47
C SER A 5 14.13 -21.14 -6.94
N HIS A 6 13.08 -21.31 -7.78
CA HIS A 6 11.83 -21.98 -7.42
C HIS A 6 11.57 -23.26 -8.23
N ASP A 7 12.59 -23.78 -8.93
CA ASP A 7 12.48 -24.97 -9.80
C ASP A 7 11.35 -24.88 -10.84
N ILE A 8 11.06 -23.66 -11.33
CA ILE A 8 10.03 -23.41 -12.34
C ILE A 8 10.65 -23.57 -13.72
N ASN A 9 10.15 -24.53 -14.50
CA ASN A 9 10.62 -24.72 -15.88
C ASN A 9 10.00 -23.65 -16.80
N PRO A 10 10.80 -22.73 -17.38
CA PRO A 10 10.29 -21.67 -18.26
C PRO A 10 9.55 -22.20 -19.50
N ALA A 11 9.95 -23.38 -20.01
CA ALA A 11 9.34 -23.95 -21.20
C ALA A 11 7.92 -24.52 -20.99
N SER A 12 7.56 -24.78 -19.72
CA SER A 12 6.23 -25.31 -19.34
C SER A 12 5.37 -24.27 -18.62
N THR A 13 5.86 -23.03 -18.52
CA THR A 13 5.18 -21.96 -17.77
C THR A 13 4.68 -20.90 -18.74
N ALA A 14 3.41 -20.51 -18.59
CA ALA A 14 2.81 -19.39 -19.31
C ALA A 14 2.40 -18.29 -18.33
N MET A 15 2.56 -17.03 -18.72
CA MET A 15 2.13 -15.87 -17.95
C MET A 15 1.08 -15.10 -18.75
N GLY A 16 -0.08 -14.89 -18.15
CA GLY A 16 -1.10 -14.01 -18.71
C GLY A 16 -0.66 -12.54 -18.62
N LEU A 17 -0.91 -11.78 -19.68
CA LEU A 17 -0.65 -10.34 -19.73
C LEU A 17 -1.96 -9.58 -19.89
N LEU A 18 -2.17 -8.58 -19.05
CA LEU A 18 -3.24 -7.60 -19.17
C LEU A 18 -2.64 -6.30 -19.70
N VAL A 19 -3.15 -5.82 -20.84
CA VAL A 19 -2.77 -4.51 -21.41
C VAL A 19 -3.94 -3.56 -21.27
N GLN A 20 -3.71 -2.45 -20.57
CA GLN A 20 -4.74 -1.42 -20.34
C GLN A 20 -4.12 -0.03 -20.50
N PRO A 21 -4.93 1.00 -20.82
CA PRO A 21 -4.45 2.38 -20.86
C PRO A 21 -3.89 2.82 -19.50
N LEU A 22 -2.78 3.54 -19.52
CA LEU A 22 -2.24 4.16 -18.32
C LEU A 22 -3.14 5.34 -17.91
N VAL A 23 -3.57 5.37 -16.67
CA VAL A 23 -4.35 6.48 -16.11
C VAL A 23 -3.42 7.64 -15.78
N THR A 24 -3.73 8.85 -16.27
CA THR A 24 -3.03 10.07 -15.85
C THR A 24 -3.55 10.48 -14.48
N ALA A 25 -3.02 9.81 -13.46
CA ALA A 25 -3.54 9.93 -12.12
C ALA A 25 -3.21 11.28 -11.47
N VAL A 26 -4.22 11.95 -10.94
CA VAL A 26 -4.09 13.07 -9.99
C VAL A 26 -3.80 12.53 -8.60
N ALA A 27 -4.52 11.49 -8.22
CA ALA A 27 -4.31 10.73 -6.98
C ALA A 27 -4.53 9.24 -7.24
N SER A 28 -3.93 8.41 -6.42
CA SER A 28 -4.09 6.95 -6.47
C SER A 28 -3.84 6.32 -5.12
N GLY A 29 -4.21 5.06 -4.99
CA GLY A 29 -4.01 4.35 -3.73
C GLY A 29 -4.64 2.97 -3.71
N GLY A 30 -4.87 2.47 -2.52
CA GLY A 30 -5.49 1.18 -2.26
C GLY A 30 -6.67 1.27 -1.31
N GLY A 31 -7.36 0.16 -1.13
CA GLY A 31 -8.47 0.06 -0.20
C GLY A 31 -8.70 -1.37 0.27
N LEU A 32 -9.09 -1.51 1.53
CA LEU A 32 -9.46 -2.76 2.18
C LEU A 32 -10.92 -2.70 2.59
N SER A 33 -11.74 -3.63 2.10
CA SER A 33 -13.19 -3.66 2.36
C SER A 33 -13.54 -4.10 3.77
N GLN A 34 -12.58 -4.69 4.47
CA GLN A 34 -12.78 -5.15 5.84
C GLN A 34 -11.51 -5.04 6.65
N MET A 35 -11.60 -4.44 7.81
CA MET A 35 -10.55 -4.38 8.81
C MET A 35 -10.81 -5.42 9.91
N ALA A 36 -9.76 -5.82 10.64
CA ALA A 36 -9.88 -6.75 11.76
C ALA A 36 -10.81 -6.26 12.88
N ALA A 37 -10.94 -4.94 13.03
CA ALA A 37 -11.83 -4.30 14.00
C ALA A 37 -13.22 -3.94 13.43
N GLY A 38 -13.52 -4.33 12.19
CA GLY A 38 -14.66 -3.86 11.42
C GLY A 38 -14.37 -2.58 10.62
N GLY A 39 -15.27 -2.22 9.69
CA GLY A 39 -15.12 -1.07 8.83
C GLY A 39 -14.12 -1.27 7.68
N MET A 40 -13.86 -0.20 6.95
CA MET A 40 -13.02 -0.14 5.75
C MET A 40 -11.84 0.81 5.96
N ARG A 41 -10.79 0.61 5.18
CA ARG A 41 -9.63 1.51 5.14
C ARG A 41 -9.25 1.82 3.71
N LEU A 42 -9.01 3.09 3.44
CA LEU A 42 -8.46 3.58 2.19
C LEU A 42 -7.12 4.27 2.44
N ASN A 43 -6.25 4.23 1.47
CA ASN A 43 -5.05 5.06 1.43
C ASN A 43 -4.98 5.83 0.11
N ALA A 44 -4.27 6.97 0.12
CA ALA A 44 -4.09 7.80 -1.06
C ALA A 44 -2.75 8.53 -1.08
N THR A 45 -2.22 8.70 -2.28
CA THR A 45 -1.09 9.59 -2.56
C THR A 45 -1.35 10.40 -3.82
N TRP A 46 -0.61 11.48 -4.03
CA TRP A 46 -0.65 12.24 -5.27
C TRP A 46 0.04 11.48 -6.41
N GLY A 47 -0.53 11.57 -7.60
CA GLY A 47 0.01 10.94 -8.80
C GLY A 47 -0.17 9.42 -8.82
N LEU A 48 0.81 8.70 -9.36
CA LEU A 48 0.78 7.25 -9.50
C LEU A 48 1.08 6.53 -8.18
N GLY A 49 0.40 5.40 -7.94
CA GLY A 49 0.55 4.58 -6.74
C GLY A 49 1.91 3.90 -6.55
N GLU A 50 2.77 4.01 -7.54
CA GLU A 50 4.13 3.48 -7.50
C GLU A 50 4.95 4.06 -6.33
N ALA A 51 4.73 5.34 -5.97
CA ALA A 51 5.37 5.97 -4.81
C ALA A 51 5.04 5.26 -3.48
N ILE A 52 3.81 4.74 -3.35
CA ILE A 52 3.43 3.92 -2.18
C ILE A 52 4.11 2.56 -2.25
N ALA A 53 4.06 1.90 -3.42
CA ALA A 53 4.62 0.57 -3.61
C ALA A 53 6.14 0.54 -3.40
N GLN A 54 6.84 1.61 -3.73
CA GLN A 54 8.28 1.77 -3.51
C GLN A 54 8.63 2.27 -2.10
N GLY A 55 7.61 2.62 -1.28
CA GLY A 55 7.83 3.12 0.07
C GLY A 55 8.43 4.53 0.15
N GLU A 56 8.35 5.30 -0.92
CA GLU A 56 8.91 6.65 -1.00
C GLU A 56 8.08 7.68 -0.24
N VAL A 57 6.80 7.38 -0.03
CA VAL A 57 5.85 8.24 0.67
C VAL A 57 5.08 7.47 1.73
N VAL A 58 4.62 8.18 2.76
CA VAL A 58 3.57 7.70 3.66
C VAL A 58 2.25 8.25 3.14
N PRO A 59 1.33 7.41 2.66
CA PRO A 59 0.06 7.87 2.12
C PRO A 59 -0.86 8.43 3.20
N ASP A 60 -1.85 9.21 2.78
CA ASP A 60 -3.00 9.51 3.61
C ASP A 60 -3.74 8.22 3.95
N ALA A 61 -4.34 8.17 5.13
CA ALA A 61 -5.16 7.04 5.55
C ALA A 61 -6.53 7.51 5.99
N TYR A 62 -7.56 6.83 5.49
CA TYR A 62 -8.96 7.11 5.77
C TYR A 62 -9.61 5.87 6.34
N GLU A 63 -10.36 6.04 7.44
CA GLU A 63 -11.07 4.97 8.11
C GLU A 63 -12.58 5.24 8.03
N ILE A 64 -13.32 4.25 7.58
CA ILE A 64 -14.77 4.31 7.35
C ILE A 64 -15.41 3.18 8.14
N ASN A 65 -16.45 3.47 8.91
CA ASN A 65 -17.20 2.44 9.64
C ASN A 65 -18.15 1.67 8.72
N ASP A 66 -18.81 0.66 9.26
CA ASP A 66 -19.78 -0.17 8.51
C ASP A 66 -21.06 0.59 8.13
N ASP A 67 -21.33 1.74 8.76
CA ASP A 67 -22.45 2.64 8.47
C ASP A 67 -22.10 3.69 7.39
N PHE A 68 -20.92 3.58 6.75
CA PHE A 68 -20.42 4.53 5.76
C PHE A 68 -20.19 5.95 6.31
N GLU A 69 -19.70 6.06 7.53
CA GLU A 69 -19.25 7.33 8.10
C GLU A 69 -17.72 7.33 8.14
N VAL A 70 -17.11 8.45 7.74
CA VAL A 70 -15.66 8.64 7.85
C VAL A 70 -15.33 8.95 9.30
N ILE A 71 -14.67 7.98 9.96
CA ILE A 71 -14.30 8.07 11.38
C ILE A 71 -12.85 8.50 11.61
N GLY A 72 -12.05 8.56 10.55
CA GLY A 72 -10.66 9.01 10.64
C GLY A 72 -10.11 9.46 9.30
N MET A 73 -9.40 10.59 9.31
CA MET A 73 -8.62 11.10 8.19
C MET A 73 -7.23 11.47 8.72
N ASN A 74 -6.24 10.68 8.38
CA ASN A 74 -4.86 10.88 8.82
C ASN A 74 -4.00 11.35 7.65
N LEU A 75 -3.44 12.53 7.76
CA LEU A 75 -2.56 13.09 6.76
C LEU A 75 -1.24 12.30 6.71
N GLY A 76 -0.84 11.90 5.50
CA GLY A 76 0.42 11.23 5.23
C GLY A 76 1.60 12.20 5.10
N ARG A 77 2.78 11.65 4.79
CA ARG A 77 3.97 12.42 4.41
C ARG A 77 4.25 12.19 2.94
N LYS A 78 3.68 13.04 2.10
CA LYS A 78 3.71 12.95 0.63
C LYS A 78 4.71 13.96 0.05
N SER A 79 5.98 13.82 0.44
CA SER A 79 7.05 14.74 0.00
C SER A 79 7.37 14.65 -1.49
N HIS A 80 6.95 13.56 -2.13
CA HIS A 80 7.15 13.31 -3.55
C HIS A 80 5.88 12.73 -4.17
N ARG A 81 5.77 12.88 -5.49
CA ARG A 81 4.75 12.23 -6.31
C ARG A 81 5.38 11.68 -7.58
N ILE A 82 4.84 10.60 -8.11
CA ILE A 82 5.23 10.08 -9.42
C ILE A 82 4.17 10.54 -10.41
N GLY A 83 4.58 11.37 -11.37
CA GLY A 83 3.75 11.84 -12.46
C GLY A 83 3.96 11.04 -13.73
N CYS A 84 2.94 10.95 -14.59
CA CYS A 84 3.07 10.45 -15.94
C CYS A 84 3.42 11.64 -16.85
N GLU A 85 4.62 11.65 -17.44
CA GLU A 85 4.97 12.62 -18.47
C GLU A 85 4.59 12.13 -19.87
N HIS A 86 4.43 13.09 -20.78
CA HIS A 86 4.23 12.80 -22.21
C HIS A 86 5.37 11.89 -22.70
N HIS A 87 5.03 10.73 -23.22
CA HIS A 87 5.88 9.63 -23.71
C HIS A 87 6.02 8.40 -22.77
N GLY A 88 5.19 8.28 -21.71
CA GLY A 88 5.08 7.03 -20.95
C GLY A 88 6.19 6.78 -19.93
N SER A 89 7.00 7.78 -19.60
CA SER A 89 7.93 7.71 -18.49
C SER A 89 7.28 8.22 -17.20
N ALA A 90 7.38 7.44 -16.14
CA ALA A 90 7.02 7.88 -14.80
C ALA A 90 8.22 8.62 -14.21
N ASN A 91 8.04 9.87 -13.79
CA ASN A 91 9.10 10.67 -13.17
C ASN A 91 8.73 11.07 -11.76
N LEU A 92 9.71 11.00 -10.88
CA LEU A 92 9.59 11.43 -9.49
C LEU A 92 9.69 12.96 -9.43
N HIS A 93 8.64 13.59 -8.91
CA HIS A 93 8.57 15.03 -8.69
C HIS A 93 8.46 15.31 -7.18
N LYS A 94 9.13 16.37 -6.74
CA LYS A 94 8.89 16.87 -5.39
C LYS A 94 7.46 17.43 -5.32
N SER A 95 6.70 17.03 -4.31
CA SER A 95 5.38 17.62 -4.04
C SER A 95 5.52 19.10 -3.68
N THR A 96 4.53 19.90 -4.03
CA THR A 96 4.43 21.28 -3.52
C THR A 96 4.16 21.25 -2.01
N ASP A 97 4.45 22.32 -1.32
CA ASP A 97 4.16 22.42 0.12
C ASP A 97 2.66 22.26 0.38
N GLU A 98 1.81 22.78 -0.52
CA GLU A 98 0.36 22.63 -0.48
C GLU A 98 -0.08 21.15 -0.65
N GLU A 99 0.45 20.43 -1.63
CA GLU A 99 0.18 18.99 -1.82
C GLU A 99 0.63 18.15 -0.61
N ALA A 100 1.72 18.54 0.04
CA ALA A 100 2.24 17.82 1.19
C ALA A 100 1.36 17.99 2.44
N GLU A 101 0.67 19.13 2.57
CA GLU A 101 -0.14 19.50 3.74
C GLU A 101 -1.64 19.26 3.56
N GLN A 102 -2.10 18.86 2.36
CA GLN A 102 -3.50 18.58 2.07
C GLN A 102 -3.78 17.10 1.90
N HIS A 103 -4.99 16.69 2.26
CA HIS A 103 -5.48 15.36 1.93
C HIS A 103 -5.68 15.19 0.42
N CYS A 104 -5.33 14.02 -0.12
CA CYS A 104 -5.53 13.70 -1.54
C CYS A 104 -7.01 13.57 -1.92
N LEU A 105 -7.87 13.28 -0.96
CA LEU A 105 -9.30 13.06 -1.16
C LEU A 105 -10.12 13.92 -0.20
N SER A 106 -11.25 14.44 -0.69
CA SER A 106 -12.32 14.97 0.15
C SER A 106 -13.09 13.83 0.82
N GLU A 107 -13.85 14.14 1.88
CA GLU A 107 -14.71 13.17 2.55
C GLU A 107 -15.73 12.53 1.59
N GLU A 108 -16.31 13.31 0.67
CA GLU A 108 -17.24 12.82 -0.36
C GLU A 108 -16.56 11.79 -1.27
N GLN A 109 -15.31 12.07 -1.70
CA GLN A 109 -14.52 11.16 -2.52
C GLN A 109 -14.13 9.89 -1.77
N VAL A 110 -13.85 9.98 -0.48
CA VAL A 110 -13.62 8.81 0.40
C VAL A 110 -14.85 7.92 0.44
N LEU A 111 -16.04 8.49 0.60
CA LEU A 111 -17.30 7.73 0.62
C LEU A 111 -17.62 7.12 -0.75
N GLU A 112 -17.35 7.83 -1.85
CA GLU A 112 -17.51 7.28 -3.19
C GLU A 112 -16.62 6.04 -3.38
N LEU A 113 -15.35 6.10 -2.99
CA LEU A 113 -14.45 4.95 -3.03
C LEU A 113 -14.89 3.81 -2.10
N ALA A 114 -15.42 4.12 -0.93
CA ALA A 114 -15.96 3.11 -0.02
C ALA A 114 -17.11 2.31 -0.68
N HIS A 115 -17.96 2.99 -1.45
CA HIS A 115 -19.00 2.32 -2.24
C HIS A 115 -18.43 1.45 -3.36
N PHE A 116 -17.38 1.92 -4.08
CA PHE A 116 -16.67 1.09 -5.04
C PHE A 116 -16.09 -0.16 -4.41
N LEU A 117 -15.50 -0.01 -3.23
CA LEU A 117 -14.88 -1.09 -2.47
C LEU A 117 -15.91 -2.14 -2.07
N LYS A 118 -17.06 -1.74 -1.52
CA LYS A 118 -18.16 -2.66 -1.18
C LYS A 118 -18.80 -3.31 -2.41
N LYS A 119 -18.89 -2.58 -3.51
CA LYS A 119 -19.35 -3.16 -4.78
C LYS A 119 -18.38 -4.23 -5.29
N SER A 120 -17.09 -3.99 -5.16
CA SER A 120 -16.05 -4.96 -5.53
C SER A 120 -16.12 -6.22 -4.68
N GLU A 121 -16.28 -6.06 -3.35
CA GLU A 121 -16.52 -7.16 -2.41
C GLU A 121 -17.75 -8.00 -2.82
N ALA A 122 -18.85 -7.35 -3.16
CA ALA A 122 -20.07 -8.04 -3.60
C ALA A 122 -19.88 -8.82 -4.91
N VAL A 123 -19.06 -8.30 -5.84
CA VAL A 123 -18.78 -8.97 -7.13
C VAL A 123 -17.92 -10.22 -6.94
N ILE A 124 -16.88 -10.15 -6.10
CA ILE A 124 -16.01 -11.30 -5.86
C ILE A 124 -16.51 -12.25 -4.78
N GLY A 125 -17.56 -11.86 -4.03
CA GLY A 125 -18.22 -12.69 -3.01
C GLY A 125 -17.43 -12.88 -1.71
N MET A 126 -16.40 -12.06 -1.47
CA MET A 126 -15.56 -12.10 -0.26
C MET A 126 -14.91 -10.73 -0.02
N PRO A 127 -14.33 -10.48 1.19
CA PRO A 127 -13.59 -9.26 1.44
C PRO A 127 -12.56 -8.97 0.35
N ALA A 128 -12.47 -7.69 -0.05
CA ALA A 128 -11.71 -7.23 -1.20
C ALA A 128 -10.60 -6.26 -0.81
N GLU A 129 -9.49 -6.38 -1.51
CA GLU A 129 -8.48 -5.33 -1.65
C GLU A 129 -8.59 -4.75 -3.04
N ILE A 130 -8.58 -3.42 -3.15
CA ILE A 130 -8.58 -2.72 -4.44
C ILE A 130 -7.34 -1.84 -4.61
N GLU A 131 -6.93 -1.68 -5.86
CA GLU A 131 -6.05 -0.59 -6.30
C GLU A 131 -6.86 0.34 -7.20
N TRP A 132 -6.72 1.64 -6.99
CA TRP A 132 -7.49 2.66 -7.69
C TRP A 132 -6.61 3.83 -8.11
N ALA A 133 -7.06 4.56 -9.12
CA ALA A 133 -6.53 5.86 -9.52
C ALA A 133 -7.69 6.82 -9.80
N MET A 134 -7.43 8.11 -9.68
CA MET A 134 -8.37 9.18 -10.00
C MET A 134 -7.74 10.10 -11.04
N ASP A 135 -8.48 10.36 -12.12
CA ASP A 135 -8.17 11.36 -13.15
C ASP A 135 -9.22 12.48 -13.15
N ASP A 136 -9.19 13.34 -14.14
CA ASP A 136 -10.17 14.42 -14.36
C ASP A 136 -11.61 13.94 -14.62
N LYS A 137 -11.79 12.63 -14.89
CA LYS A 137 -13.08 11.96 -15.15
C LYS A 137 -13.57 11.12 -13.97
N GLY A 138 -12.87 11.15 -12.84
CA GLY A 138 -13.22 10.43 -11.63
C GLY A 138 -12.41 9.14 -11.40
N PHE A 139 -12.92 8.28 -10.53
CA PHE A 139 -12.22 7.08 -10.12
C PHE A 139 -12.15 5.98 -11.18
N LYS A 140 -11.02 5.30 -11.22
CA LYS A 140 -10.75 4.12 -12.03
C LYS A 140 -10.29 2.99 -11.11
N LEU A 141 -10.98 1.87 -11.19
CA LEU A 141 -10.56 0.65 -10.52
C LEU A 141 -9.47 -0.01 -11.36
N LEU A 142 -8.29 -0.18 -10.80
CA LEU A 142 -7.12 -0.75 -11.49
C LEU A 142 -7.00 -2.24 -11.24
N GLN A 143 -7.23 -2.67 -10.00
CA GLN A 143 -7.11 -4.05 -9.60
C GLN A 143 -8.07 -4.36 -8.44
N VAL A 144 -8.57 -5.59 -8.41
CA VAL A 144 -9.32 -6.16 -7.28
C VAL A 144 -8.70 -7.51 -6.93
N ARG A 145 -8.46 -7.74 -5.67
CA ARG A 145 -7.98 -9.03 -5.14
C ARG A 145 -8.83 -9.47 -3.95
N PRO A 146 -8.99 -10.80 -3.75
CA PRO A 146 -9.50 -11.30 -2.47
C PRO A 146 -8.61 -10.85 -1.33
N LEU A 147 -9.20 -10.21 -0.32
CA LEU A 147 -8.50 -9.84 0.89
C LEU A 147 -8.36 -11.07 1.79
N GLN A 148 -7.15 -11.51 2.01
CA GLN A 148 -6.86 -12.56 2.98
C GLN A 148 -6.72 -11.92 4.37
N VAL A 149 -7.82 -11.89 5.12
CA VAL A 149 -7.80 -11.45 6.51
C VAL A 149 -7.29 -12.60 7.37
N ASN A 150 -5.98 -12.71 7.48
CA ASN A 150 -5.39 -13.55 8.52
C ASN A 150 -5.57 -12.83 9.86
N LEU A 151 -6.62 -13.18 10.60
CA LEU A 151 -6.77 -12.73 11.99
C LEU A 151 -5.70 -13.48 12.81
N PRO A 152 -4.60 -12.82 13.23
CA PRO A 152 -3.67 -13.45 14.13
C PRO A 152 -4.41 -13.68 15.44
N LYS A 153 -4.24 -14.87 16.01
CA LYS A 153 -4.62 -15.07 17.43
C LYS A 153 -3.91 -14.00 18.22
N ALA A 154 -4.70 -13.15 18.90
CA ALA A 154 -4.15 -12.07 19.71
C ALA A 154 -3.00 -12.61 20.58
N PRO A 155 -1.82 -12.00 20.54
CA PRO A 155 -0.73 -12.47 21.36
C PRO A 155 -1.15 -12.37 22.83
N THR A 156 -0.88 -13.41 23.61
CA THR A 156 -1.20 -13.48 25.04
C THR A 156 -0.44 -12.44 25.88
N LYS A 157 0.53 -11.74 25.27
CA LYS A 157 1.29 -10.66 25.90
C LYS A 157 0.75 -9.30 25.43
N VAL A 158 0.25 -8.51 26.37
CA VAL A 158 -0.10 -7.11 26.14
C VAL A 158 1.20 -6.30 26.04
N TRP A 159 1.48 -5.76 24.86
CA TRP A 159 2.60 -4.85 24.68
C TRP A 159 2.27 -3.49 25.25
N ARG A 160 3.14 -2.98 26.13
CA ARG A 160 3.02 -1.59 26.60
C ARG A 160 3.41 -0.66 25.46
N ARG A 161 2.58 0.35 25.20
CA ARG A 161 2.94 1.41 24.25
C ARG A 161 4.20 2.12 24.75
N HIS A 162 5.22 2.20 23.90
CA HIS A 162 6.40 3.01 24.19
C HIS A 162 6.10 4.46 23.80
N PRO A 163 6.16 5.44 24.72
CA PRO A 163 5.70 6.80 24.46
C PRO A 163 6.56 7.56 23.41
N GLY A 164 7.78 7.09 23.15
CA GLY A 164 8.71 7.71 22.21
C GLY A 164 8.75 7.09 20.79
N ILE A 165 7.98 6.04 20.54
CA ILE A 165 7.97 5.38 19.21
C ILE A 165 6.53 5.30 18.73
N GLN A 166 6.25 5.96 17.60
CA GLN A 166 4.96 5.95 16.94
C GLN A 166 5.15 5.55 15.47
N GLY A 167 4.22 4.76 14.92
CA GLY A 167 4.24 4.32 13.54
C GLY A 167 2.92 3.68 13.12
N GLN A 168 2.76 3.46 11.83
CA GLN A 168 1.62 2.72 11.30
C GLN A 168 1.97 1.24 11.18
N PRO A 169 1.20 0.32 11.80
CA PRO A 169 1.39 -1.09 11.59
C PRO A 169 0.91 -1.49 10.18
N SER A 170 1.72 -2.28 9.46
CA SER A 170 1.34 -2.82 8.14
C SER A 170 1.32 -4.35 8.11
N GLY A 171 1.72 -4.98 9.19
CA GLY A 171 1.70 -6.43 9.36
C GLY A 171 1.25 -6.83 10.74
N THR A 172 1.04 -8.13 10.92
CA THR A 172 0.61 -8.72 12.18
C THR A 172 1.68 -9.71 12.67
N GLY A 173 1.86 -9.78 13.96
CA GLY A 173 2.80 -10.71 14.58
C GLY A 173 3.80 -10.02 15.48
N VAL A 174 4.68 -10.83 16.05
CA VAL A 174 5.75 -10.42 16.94
C VAL A 174 7.00 -11.22 16.56
N ALA A 175 8.10 -10.52 16.42
CA ALA A 175 9.40 -11.14 16.20
C ALA A 175 10.42 -10.53 17.17
N GLU A 176 11.45 -11.32 17.49
CA GLU A 176 12.55 -10.92 18.33
C GLU A 176 13.86 -11.31 17.62
N GLY A 177 14.81 -10.38 17.57
CA GLY A 177 16.08 -10.59 16.90
C GLY A 177 16.99 -9.39 17.00
N ARG A 178 18.17 -9.49 16.41
CA ARG A 178 19.12 -8.39 16.33
C ARG A 178 18.60 -7.31 15.37
N ALA A 179 18.57 -6.07 15.80
CA ALA A 179 18.22 -4.95 14.92
C ALA A 179 19.32 -4.72 13.87
N CYS A 180 18.98 -4.87 12.58
CA CYS A 180 19.86 -4.59 11.46
C CYS A 180 19.31 -3.39 10.67
N VAL A 181 19.96 -2.24 10.80
CA VAL A 181 19.58 -1.02 10.10
C VAL A 181 20.32 -0.96 8.76
N ILE A 182 19.55 -0.80 7.68
CA ILE A 182 20.09 -0.57 6.33
C ILE A 182 19.49 0.70 5.73
N ASN A 183 20.29 1.46 5.03
CA ASN A 183 19.88 2.73 4.42
C ASN A 183 19.84 2.66 2.88
N CYS A 184 20.40 1.61 2.28
CA CYS A 184 20.35 1.37 0.84
C CYS A 184 20.35 -0.14 0.56
N GLU A 185 19.94 -0.52 -0.66
CA GLU A 185 20.00 -1.92 -1.13
C GLU A 185 21.39 -2.50 -1.17
N CYS A 186 22.42 -1.66 -1.28
CA CYS A 186 23.83 -2.07 -1.25
C CYS A 186 24.25 -2.70 0.09
N GLU A 187 23.47 -2.48 1.16
CA GLU A 187 23.75 -3.03 2.50
C GLU A 187 22.97 -4.32 2.81
N LEU A 188 22.18 -4.86 1.86
CA LEU A 188 21.37 -6.07 2.07
C LEU A 188 22.20 -7.28 2.52
N SER A 189 23.46 -7.37 2.11
CA SER A 189 24.37 -8.44 2.53
C SER A 189 24.69 -8.46 4.03
N ARG A 190 24.35 -7.39 4.76
CA ARG A 190 24.54 -7.30 6.22
C ARG A 190 23.44 -7.99 7.02
N VAL A 191 22.30 -8.26 6.36
CA VAL A 191 21.13 -8.88 7.00
C VAL A 191 21.34 -10.38 7.06
N ALA A 192 21.20 -10.93 8.25
CA ALA A 192 21.31 -12.37 8.50
C ALA A 192 19.93 -12.98 8.86
N PRO A 193 19.72 -14.27 8.64
CA PRO A 193 18.52 -14.95 9.10
C PRO A 193 18.31 -14.73 10.61
N GLY A 194 17.08 -14.32 10.99
CA GLY A 194 16.71 -14.01 12.38
C GLY A 194 16.95 -12.54 12.78
N ASP A 195 17.49 -11.70 11.90
CA ASP A 195 17.56 -10.26 12.17
C ASP A 195 16.20 -9.58 12.03
N ILE A 196 16.02 -8.50 12.78
CA ILE A 196 14.92 -7.54 12.57
C ILE A 196 15.43 -6.44 11.64
N LEU A 197 14.96 -6.47 10.40
CA LEU A 197 15.33 -5.47 9.42
C LEU A 197 14.66 -4.12 9.73
N ILE A 198 15.46 -3.06 9.76
CA ILE A 198 15.01 -1.68 9.91
C ILE A 198 15.51 -0.89 8.69
N THR A 199 14.59 -0.32 7.93
CA THR A 199 14.92 0.45 6.73
C THR A 199 13.96 1.62 6.55
N THR A 200 14.43 2.66 5.85
CA THR A 200 13.59 3.80 5.48
C THR A 200 12.81 3.58 4.18
N VAL A 201 13.24 2.62 3.36
CA VAL A 201 12.63 2.30 2.06
C VAL A 201 12.44 0.80 1.94
N ALA A 202 11.21 0.38 1.62
CA ALA A 202 10.85 -1.02 1.38
C ALA A 202 10.71 -1.26 -0.13
N GLY A 203 11.83 -1.34 -0.84
CA GLY A 203 11.83 -1.64 -2.29
C GLY A 203 11.66 -3.14 -2.60
N PRO A 204 11.39 -3.49 -3.87
CA PRO A 204 11.18 -4.89 -4.33
C PRO A 204 12.37 -5.83 -4.05
N SER A 205 13.58 -5.29 -3.96
CA SER A 205 14.79 -6.06 -3.63
C SER A 205 14.78 -6.65 -2.23
N LEU A 206 13.99 -6.10 -1.29
CA LEU A 206 13.82 -6.67 0.05
C LEU A 206 13.10 -8.02 0.03
N SER A 207 12.28 -8.30 -0.98
CA SER A 207 11.60 -9.61 -1.13
C SER A 207 12.57 -10.80 -1.30
N GLN A 208 13.84 -10.52 -1.56
CA GLN A 208 14.88 -11.56 -1.69
C GLN A 208 15.46 -12.01 -0.34
N ILE A 209 15.21 -11.26 0.73
CA ILE A 209 15.75 -11.50 2.08
C ILE A 209 14.66 -11.64 3.15
N LEU A 210 13.42 -11.40 2.80
CA LEU A 210 12.22 -11.64 3.61
C LEU A 210 11.63 -13.00 3.26
#